data_7b09db528f7dae1778f38108121a2a06
#
_entry.id   7b09db528f7dae1778f38108121a2a06
#
_cell.length_a   1.000
_cell.length_b   1.000
_cell.length_c   1.000
_cell.angle_alpha   90.00
_cell.angle_beta   90.00
_cell.angle_gamma   90.00
#
_symmetry.space_group_name_H-M   'P 1'
#
loop_
_entity.id
_entity.type
_entity.pdbx_description
1 polymer ?
#
loop_
_entity_poly.entity_id
_entity_poly.type
_entity_poly.pdbx_seq_one_letter_code
_entity_poly.pdbx_strand_id
1 'polypeptide(L)'
;MLSAVLAAVLSLCGCEMPESNATALLAAEMTAHFIDVGQADSIFVELPEGKTMLVDAGNNKDGSAVVGYLHSLGVGKIDYLVGTHPHADHIGGMDDVIDEFEIGDFYMPRATTNTKTFEEVLDAAERKGLKIKTAKAGKSLFETENAACEILSPVEDKYSNLNEYSAVLMLTYGNVRFLLTGDMEAKNETEIAGDVHADVLKVAHHGSDTSSTDKFLKRVSPEYAVISVGENNKYSHPSDAVVDRLEADGVRILRTDRDGTIIIATDGENIKYKTEKGDKN
;
A
#
# COMPACT_ATOMS: atom_id res chain seq x y z
N MET A 1 -2.43 -61.47 46.60
CA MET A 1 -1.71 -60.20 46.74
C MET A 1 -2.04 -59.39 45.46
N LEU A 2 -3.01 -58.46 45.54
CA LEU A 2 -3.36 -57.56 44.45
C LEU A 2 -2.63 -56.25 44.62
N SER A 3 -1.77 -55.90 43.68
CA SER A 3 -1.12 -54.58 43.64
C SER A 3 -1.98 -53.65 42.78
N ALA A 4 -2.58 -52.64 43.39
CA ALA A 4 -3.27 -51.55 42.73
C ALA A 4 -2.25 -50.53 42.21
N VAL A 5 -2.22 -50.28 40.89
CA VAL A 5 -1.48 -49.20 40.26
C VAL A 5 -2.38 -47.98 40.18
N LEU A 6 -2.03 -46.95 40.93
CA LEU A 6 -2.70 -45.65 40.93
C LEU A 6 -2.16 -44.82 39.76
N ALA A 7 -2.94 -44.63 38.73
CA ALA A 7 -2.60 -43.73 37.61
C ALA A 7 -2.94 -42.29 38.02
N ALA A 8 -1.94 -41.46 38.23
CA ALA A 8 -2.13 -40.02 38.41
C ALA A 8 -2.33 -39.36 37.06
N VAL A 9 -3.51 -38.82 36.81
CA VAL A 9 -3.80 -37.94 35.66
C VAL A 9 -3.26 -36.56 35.99
N LEU A 10 -2.10 -36.21 35.41
CA LEU A 10 -1.60 -34.85 35.36
C LEU A 10 -2.40 -34.08 34.30
N SER A 11 -3.35 -33.25 34.74
CA SER A 11 -3.98 -32.21 33.91
C SER A 11 -2.92 -31.13 33.64
N LEU A 12 -2.32 -31.18 32.47
CA LEU A 12 -1.51 -30.07 31.96
C LEU A 12 -2.47 -28.97 31.54
N CYS A 13 -2.59 -27.94 32.39
CA CYS A 13 -3.18 -26.66 32.01
C CYS A 13 -2.23 -26.02 31.01
N GLY A 14 -2.54 -26.15 29.71
CA GLY A 14 -1.80 -25.49 28.63
C GLY A 14 -2.07 -24.01 28.72
N CYS A 15 -1.17 -23.23 29.30
CA CYS A 15 -1.07 -21.81 28.98
C CYS A 15 -0.58 -21.73 27.55
N GLU A 16 -1.45 -21.46 26.62
CA GLU A 16 -1.07 -20.99 25.30
C GLU A 16 -0.33 -19.67 25.48
N MET A 17 0.99 -19.71 25.24
CA MET A 17 1.78 -18.47 25.18
C MET A 17 1.28 -17.68 23.96
N PRO A 18 1.02 -16.37 24.07
CA PRO A 18 0.66 -15.57 22.91
C PRO A 18 1.80 -15.67 21.89
N GLU A 19 1.45 -16.05 20.66
CA GLU A 19 2.39 -16.02 19.54
C GLU A 19 3.02 -14.65 19.47
N SER A 20 4.35 -14.59 19.37
CA SER A 20 5.04 -13.32 19.20
C SER A 20 4.59 -12.70 17.87
N ASN A 21 4.39 -11.38 17.82
CA ASN A 21 3.99 -10.66 16.59
C ASN A 21 4.88 -11.01 15.38
N ALA A 22 6.16 -11.34 15.63
CA ALA A 22 7.09 -11.79 14.59
C ALA A 22 6.71 -13.16 13.99
N THR A 23 6.29 -14.14 14.79
CA THR A 23 5.88 -15.47 14.32
C THR A 23 4.57 -15.39 13.51
N ALA A 24 3.71 -14.48 13.88
CA ALA A 24 2.43 -14.27 13.21
C ALA A 24 2.56 -13.58 11.83
N LEU A 25 3.55 -12.70 11.66
CA LEU A 25 3.87 -12.12 10.36
C LEU A 25 4.50 -13.15 9.41
N LEU A 26 5.23 -14.14 9.93
CA LEU A 26 5.82 -15.22 9.13
C LEU A 26 4.80 -16.22 8.57
N ALA A 27 3.56 -16.22 9.09
CA ALA A 27 2.46 -17.06 8.59
C ALA A 27 1.52 -16.31 7.65
N ALA A 28 1.77 -15.03 7.39
CA ALA A 28 0.98 -14.22 6.47
C ALA A 28 1.27 -14.62 5.02
N GLU A 29 0.24 -14.65 4.20
CA GLU A 29 0.36 -14.95 2.77
C GLU A 29 0.35 -13.69 1.89
N MET A 30 -0.07 -12.54 2.44
CA MET A 30 0.05 -11.24 1.81
C MET A 30 0.57 -10.20 2.82
N THR A 31 1.55 -9.42 2.40
CA THR A 31 2.16 -8.39 3.24
C THR A 31 2.35 -7.10 2.45
N ALA A 32 1.83 -5.98 2.96
CA ALA A 32 2.00 -4.66 2.40
C ALA A 32 2.98 -3.84 3.25
N HIS A 33 4.02 -3.30 2.61
CA HIS A 33 5.04 -2.45 3.20
C HIS A 33 4.84 -1.02 2.74
N PHE A 34 4.40 -0.15 3.61
CA PHE A 34 4.34 1.30 3.37
C PHE A 34 5.71 1.87 3.78
N ILE A 35 6.57 2.04 2.80
CA ILE A 35 7.99 2.37 3.01
C ILE A 35 8.11 3.84 3.41
N ASP A 36 8.88 4.15 4.47
CA ASP A 36 9.18 5.54 4.85
C ASP A 36 10.18 6.14 3.85
N VAL A 37 9.67 6.87 2.90
CA VAL A 37 10.41 7.68 1.91
C VAL A 37 10.21 9.18 2.13
N GLY A 38 9.81 9.57 3.35
CA GLY A 38 9.50 10.94 3.70
C GLY A 38 8.18 11.43 3.10
N GLN A 39 8.16 12.64 2.53
CA GLN A 39 6.96 13.21 1.90
C GLN A 39 6.80 12.66 0.49
N ALA A 40 6.36 11.41 0.38
CA ALA A 40 6.25 10.65 -0.86
C ALA A 40 5.53 9.31 -0.62
N ASP A 41 5.16 8.60 -1.67
CA ASP A 41 4.59 7.26 -1.62
C ASP A 41 5.54 6.21 -2.19
N SER A 42 5.66 5.09 -1.49
CA SER A 42 6.22 3.84 -2.00
C SER A 42 5.62 2.68 -1.22
N ILE A 43 4.90 1.79 -1.91
CA ILE A 43 4.20 0.68 -1.28
C ILE A 43 4.59 -0.61 -1.99
N PHE A 44 5.30 -1.48 -1.27
CA PHE A 44 5.65 -2.80 -1.77
C PHE A 44 4.69 -3.85 -1.21
N VAL A 45 4.23 -4.77 -2.04
CA VAL A 45 3.33 -5.85 -1.61
C VAL A 45 3.91 -7.20 -2.02
N GLU A 46 4.16 -8.03 -1.02
CA GLU A 46 4.36 -9.45 -1.19
C GLU A 46 2.98 -10.09 -1.36
N LEU A 47 2.71 -10.60 -2.53
CA LEU A 47 1.46 -11.24 -2.91
C LEU A 47 1.54 -12.75 -2.71
N PRO A 48 0.38 -13.45 -2.64
CA PRO A 48 0.37 -14.91 -2.64
C PRO A 48 1.15 -15.49 -3.82
N GLU A 49 1.57 -16.75 -3.68
CA GLU A 49 2.34 -17.50 -4.69
C GLU A 49 3.70 -16.88 -5.04
N GLY A 50 4.23 -16.02 -4.15
CA GLY A 50 5.54 -15.38 -4.33
C GLY A 50 5.57 -14.29 -5.40
N LYS A 51 4.40 -13.77 -5.81
CA LYS A 51 4.28 -12.60 -6.67
C LYS A 51 4.56 -11.32 -5.90
N THR A 52 4.93 -10.27 -6.62
CA THR A 52 5.26 -8.99 -6.03
C THR A 52 4.63 -7.83 -6.77
N MET A 53 4.28 -6.79 -6.05
CA MET A 53 3.77 -5.54 -6.61
C MET A 53 4.47 -4.35 -5.94
N LEU A 54 4.86 -3.36 -6.72
CA LEU A 54 5.31 -2.06 -6.23
C LEU A 54 4.39 -0.97 -6.77
N VAL A 55 3.86 -0.17 -5.87
CA VAL A 55 3.04 1.01 -6.18
C VAL A 55 3.80 2.24 -5.74
N ASP A 56 4.20 3.06 -6.69
CA ASP A 56 5.05 4.23 -6.52
C ASP A 56 6.45 3.92 -5.93
N ALA A 57 7.39 4.83 -6.06
CA ALA A 57 8.80 4.63 -5.68
C ALA A 57 9.45 5.88 -5.04
N GLY A 58 8.64 6.75 -4.43
CA GLY A 58 9.15 7.96 -3.78
C GLY A 58 9.61 9.04 -4.76
N ASN A 59 10.37 10.02 -4.23
CA ASN A 59 10.98 11.08 -5.02
C ASN A 59 12.22 10.59 -5.77
N ASN A 60 12.77 11.39 -6.70
CA ASN A 60 14.01 11.09 -7.43
C ASN A 60 15.21 10.74 -6.52
N LYS A 61 15.29 11.29 -5.33
CA LYS A 61 16.36 10.99 -4.36
C LYS A 61 16.14 9.68 -3.58
N ASP A 62 14.94 9.13 -3.63
CA ASP A 62 14.52 7.99 -2.80
C ASP A 62 14.70 6.64 -3.52
N GLY A 63 14.90 6.64 -4.85
CA GLY A 63 15.00 5.42 -5.66
C GLY A 63 16.03 4.43 -5.14
N SER A 64 17.26 4.88 -4.83
CA SER A 64 18.28 4.00 -4.25
C SER A 64 17.88 3.40 -2.89
N ALA A 65 17.12 4.14 -2.07
CA ALA A 65 16.64 3.64 -0.78
C ALA A 65 15.54 2.58 -0.97
N VAL A 66 14.61 2.81 -1.90
CA VAL A 66 13.58 1.83 -2.28
C VAL A 66 14.22 0.56 -2.83
N VAL A 67 15.18 0.68 -3.76
CA VAL A 67 15.95 -0.45 -4.30
C VAL A 67 16.64 -1.23 -3.18
N GLY A 68 17.33 -0.53 -2.27
CA GLY A 68 18.01 -1.14 -1.13
C GLY A 68 17.05 -1.87 -0.18
N TYR A 69 15.87 -1.30 0.06
CA TYR A 69 14.82 -1.91 0.86
C TYR A 69 14.32 -3.22 0.22
N LEU A 70 14.00 -3.20 -1.08
CA LEU A 70 13.55 -4.38 -1.81
C LEU A 70 14.62 -5.48 -1.85
N HIS A 71 15.90 -5.13 -2.03
CA HIS A 71 17.00 -6.10 -1.91
C HIS A 71 17.09 -6.71 -0.52
N SER A 72 16.84 -5.95 0.53
CA SER A 72 16.87 -6.47 1.91
C SER A 72 15.79 -7.52 2.17
N LEU A 73 14.70 -7.50 1.38
CA LEU A 73 13.64 -8.50 1.38
C LEU A 73 13.91 -9.67 0.41
N GLY A 74 15.02 -9.64 -0.33
CA GLY A 74 15.37 -10.67 -1.30
C GLY A 74 14.58 -10.60 -2.61
N VAL A 75 13.97 -9.44 -2.92
CA VAL A 75 13.23 -9.24 -4.16
C VAL A 75 14.19 -9.30 -5.36
N GLY A 76 13.88 -10.13 -6.34
CA GLY A 76 14.62 -10.21 -7.61
C GLY A 76 13.80 -9.77 -8.81
N LYS A 77 12.48 -9.71 -8.65
CA LYS A 77 11.53 -9.33 -9.70
C LYS A 77 10.37 -8.57 -9.11
N ILE A 78 9.80 -7.64 -9.88
CA ILE A 78 8.53 -6.96 -9.59
C ILE A 78 7.53 -7.40 -10.66
N ASP A 79 6.56 -8.24 -10.29
CA ASP A 79 5.57 -8.75 -11.23
C ASP A 79 4.61 -7.65 -11.71
N TYR A 80 4.25 -6.72 -10.82
CA TYR A 80 3.37 -5.59 -11.12
C TYR A 80 3.98 -4.29 -10.61
N LEU A 81 4.38 -3.40 -11.50
CA LEU A 81 4.83 -2.05 -11.20
C LEU A 81 3.70 -1.08 -11.53
N VAL A 82 3.35 -0.20 -10.61
CA VAL A 82 2.28 0.79 -10.80
C VAL A 82 2.80 2.17 -10.43
N GLY A 83 2.77 3.11 -11.40
CA GLY A 83 2.88 4.53 -11.12
C GLY A 83 1.49 5.12 -11.00
N THR A 84 1.11 5.62 -9.82
CA THR A 84 -0.27 6.10 -9.61
C THR A 84 -0.57 7.33 -10.44
N HIS A 85 0.34 8.29 -10.49
CA HIS A 85 0.24 9.50 -11.29
C HIS A 85 1.64 10.15 -11.45
N PRO A 86 1.84 11.08 -12.41
CA PRO A 86 3.19 11.50 -12.81
C PRO A 86 3.81 12.61 -11.96
N HIS A 87 3.54 12.68 -10.66
CA HIS A 87 4.27 13.56 -9.76
C HIS A 87 5.56 12.92 -9.25
N ALA A 88 6.57 13.75 -8.97
CA ALA A 88 7.91 13.29 -8.62
C ALA A 88 7.95 12.53 -7.29
N ASP A 89 7.09 12.86 -6.34
CA ASP A 89 6.96 12.18 -5.04
C ASP A 89 6.25 10.82 -5.11
N HIS A 90 5.89 10.37 -6.32
CA HIS A 90 5.34 9.04 -6.61
C HIS A 90 6.22 8.25 -7.56
N ILE A 91 6.58 8.84 -8.69
CA ILE A 91 7.34 8.11 -9.71
C ILE A 91 8.83 8.45 -9.74
N GLY A 92 9.32 9.27 -8.80
CA GLY A 92 10.66 9.83 -8.85
C GLY A 92 11.78 8.81 -8.77
N GLY A 93 11.63 7.74 -7.98
CA GLY A 93 12.61 6.66 -7.91
C GLY A 93 12.32 5.47 -8.82
N MET A 94 11.32 5.59 -9.70
CA MET A 94 10.85 4.47 -10.49
C MET A 94 11.81 4.05 -11.60
N ASP A 95 12.57 4.98 -12.15
CA ASP A 95 13.63 4.71 -13.12
C ASP A 95 14.76 3.86 -12.50
N ASP A 96 15.19 4.16 -11.26
CA ASP A 96 16.15 3.34 -10.52
C ASP A 96 15.60 1.91 -10.30
N VAL A 97 14.32 1.78 -9.94
CA VAL A 97 13.65 0.49 -9.76
C VAL A 97 13.59 -0.29 -11.09
N ILE A 98 13.19 0.37 -12.17
CA ILE A 98 13.12 -0.26 -13.51
C ILE A 98 14.51 -0.71 -13.98
N ASP A 99 15.54 0.08 -13.74
CA ASP A 99 16.90 -0.27 -14.15
C ASP A 99 17.47 -1.42 -13.33
N GLU A 100 17.11 -1.57 -12.06
CA GLU A 100 17.64 -2.60 -11.16
C GLU A 100 16.90 -3.95 -11.30
N PHE A 101 15.58 -3.96 -11.33
CA PHE A 101 14.79 -5.19 -11.24
C PHE A 101 14.27 -5.69 -12.61
N GLU A 102 13.95 -6.98 -12.65
CA GLU A 102 13.08 -7.52 -13.71
C GLU A 102 11.66 -7.03 -13.43
N ILE A 103 11.04 -6.35 -14.41
CA ILE A 103 9.67 -5.86 -14.34
C ILE A 103 8.77 -6.73 -15.21
N GLY A 104 7.69 -7.25 -14.64
CA GLY A 104 6.64 -7.95 -15.36
C GLY A 104 5.73 -6.98 -16.11
N ASP A 105 4.64 -6.60 -15.50
CA ASP A 105 3.67 -5.66 -16.05
C ASP A 105 3.86 -4.27 -15.45
N PHE A 106 3.94 -3.25 -16.29
CA PHE A 106 4.04 -1.85 -15.86
C PHE A 106 2.76 -1.09 -16.20
N TYR A 107 2.14 -0.48 -15.19
CA TYR A 107 0.89 0.27 -15.33
C TYR A 107 1.08 1.74 -14.95
N MET A 108 0.53 2.64 -15.77
CA MET A 108 0.37 4.08 -15.45
C MET A 108 -0.93 4.60 -16.08
N PRO A 109 -1.56 5.63 -15.52
CA PRO A 109 -2.68 6.32 -16.17
C PRO A 109 -2.22 7.07 -17.43
N ARG A 110 -3.15 7.43 -18.29
CA ARG A 110 -2.87 8.27 -19.47
C ARG A 110 -2.76 9.75 -19.11
N ALA A 111 -1.95 10.05 -18.11
CA ALA A 111 -1.56 11.40 -17.78
C ALA A 111 -0.20 11.71 -18.42
N THR A 112 -0.01 12.92 -18.88
CA THR A 112 1.29 13.36 -19.44
C THR A 112 1.70 14.67 -18.82
N THR A 113 3.00 14.80 -18.57
CA THR A 113 3.64 16.02 -18.10
C THR A 113 4.97 16.18 -18.84
N ASN A 114 5.55 17.37 -18.78
CA ASN A 114 6.86 17.68 -19.35
C ASN A 114 7.95 17.76 -18.27
N THR A 115 7.77 17.05 -17.16
CA THR A 115 8.79 17.01 -16.10
C THR A 115 9.91 16.04 -16.47
N LYS A 116 11.13 16.37 -16.03
CA LYS A 116 12.30 15.52 -16.21
C LYS A 116 12.08 14.12 -15.59
N THR A 117 11.49 14.06 -14.42
CA THR A 117 11.15 12.81 -13.74
C THR A 117 10.28 11.90 -14.62
N PHE A 118 9.24 12.44 -15.25
CA PHE A 118 8.38 11.64 -16.12
C PHE A 118 9.12 11.15 -17.36
N GLU A 119 9.98 12.00 -17.96
CA GLU A 119 10.85 11.61 -19.09
C GLU A 119 11.83 10.50 -18.67
N GLU A 120 12.49 10.60 -17.50
CA GLU A 120 13.40 9.58 -16.98
C GLU A 120 12.74 8.21 -16.80
N VAL A 121 11.50 8.16 -16.30
CA VAL A 121 10.71 6.92 -16.19
C VAL A 121 10.39 6.32 -17.57
N LEU A 122 10.00 7.16 -18.55
CA LEU A 122 9.72 6.69 -19.91
C LEU A 122 10.98 6.15 -20.58
N ASP A 123 12.11 6.83 -20.41
CA ASP A 123 13.40 6.41 -20.94
C ASP A 123 13.87 5.09 -20.32
N ALA A 124 13.66 4.89 -19.01
CA ALA A 124 13.95 3.63 -18.34
C ALA A 124 13.07 2.50 -18.88
N ALA A 125 11.78 2.74 -19.04
CA ALA A 125 10.86 1.77 -19.62
C ALA A 125 11.26 1.41 -21.08
N GLU A 126 11.65 2.39 -21.89
CA GLU A 126 12.14 2.17 -23.26
C GLU A 126 13.43 1.35 -23.29
N ARG A 127 14.42 1.69 -22.45
CA ARG A 127 15.70 0.94 -22.33
C ARG A 127 15.47 -0.54 -21.99
N LYS A 128 14.50 -0.83 -21.15
CA LYS A 128 14.13 -2.20 -20.74
C LYS A 128 13.12 -2.87 -21.69
N GLY A 129 12.64 -2.18 -22.72
CA GLY A 129 11.63 -2.69 -23.67
C GLY A 129 10.26 -2.93 -23.02
N LEU A 130 9.95 -2.26 -21.91
CA LEU A 130 8.69 -2.37 -21.20
C LEU A 130 7.56 -1.66 -21.95
N LYS A 131 6.37 -2.27 -21.93
CA LYS A 131 5.15 -1.63 -22.43
C LYS A 131 4.33 -1.14 -21.26
N ILE A 132 4.10 0.17 -21.21
CA ILE A 132 3.24 0.76 -20.18
C ILE A 132 1.78 0.46 -20.51
N LYS A 133 1.14 -0.33 -19.66
CA LYS A 133 -0.30 -0.62 -19.70
C LYS A 133 -1.08 0.53 -19.09
N THR A 134 -2.23 0.86 -19.67
CA THR A 134 -3.05 1.96 -19.13
C THR A 134 -3.78 1.52 -17.87
N ALA A 135 -3.45 2.16 -16.74
CA ALA A 135 -4.25 2.10 -15.54
C ALA A 135 -5.53 2.93 -15.74
N LYS A 136 -6.68 2.28 -15.64
CA LYS A 136 -8.01 2.86 -15.86
C LYS A 136 -9.06 2.05 -15.10
N ALA A 137 -10.06 2.72 -14.55
CA ALA A 137 -11.18 2.07 -13.86
C ALA A 137 -11.82 0.94 -14.70
N GLY A 138 -12.17 -0.14 -14.00
CA GLY A 138 -12.76 -1.34 -14.60
C GLY A 138 -11.75 -2.31 -15.21
N LYS A 139 -10.44 -2.10 -14.97
CA LYS A 139 -9.40 -3.08 -15.31
C LYS A 139 -8.84 -3.71 -14.03
N SER A 140 -8.36 -4.95 -14.16
CA SER A 140 -7.63 -5.65 -13.11
C SER A 140 -6.16 -5.78 -13.48
N LEU A 141 -5.27 -5.71 -12.50
CA LEU A 141 -3.87 -6.08 -12.65
C LEU A 141 -3.76 -7.60 -12.70
N PHE A 142 -4.45 -8.25 -11.78
CA PHE A 142 -4.56 -9.72 -11.71
C PHE A 142 -5.87 -10.12 -11.00
N GLU A 143 -6.25 -11.38 -11.21
CA GLU A 143 -7.34 -12.05 -10.53
C GLU A 143 -7.01 -13.54 -10.42
N THR A 144 -7.09 -14.09 -9.22
CA THR A 144 -6.89 -15.51 -8.88
C THR A 144 -8.08 -15.98 -8.05
N GLU A 145 -8.06 -17.23 -7.57
CA GLU A 145 -9.14 -17.76 -6.72
C GLU A 145 -9.29 -16.98 -5.41
N ASN A 146 -8.17 -16.54 -4.80
CA ASN A 146 -8.16 -15.95 -3.48
C ASN A 146 -7.65 -14.50 -3.43
N ALA A 147 -7.11 -13.98 -4.53
CA ALA A 147 -6.55 -12.62 -4.58
C ALA A 147 -6.91 -11.92 -5.88
N ALA A 148 -7.19 -10.61 -5.78
CA ALA A 148 -7.44 -9.76 -6.93
C ALA A 148 -6.90 -8.34 -6.68
N CYS A 149 -6.54 -7.65 -7.76
CA CYS A 149 -6.22 -6.24 -7.72
C CYS A 149 -6.96 -5.51 -8.85
N GLU A 150 -7.93 -4.70 -8.49
CA GLU A 150 -8.78 -3.94 -9.40
C GLU A 150 -8.38 -2.46 -9.41
N ILE A 151 -8.50 -1.81 -10.57
CA ILE A 151 -8.31 -0.37 -10.72
C ILE A 151 -9.67 0.31 -10.66
N LEU A 152 -9.87 1.16 -9.65
CA LEU A 152 -11.12 1.89 -9.43
C LEU A 152 -11.11 3.31 -10.01
N SER A 153 -9.93 3.91 -10.22
CA SER A 153 -9.71 5.25 -10.78
C SER A 153 -8.42 5.21 -11.62
N PRO A 154 -8.25 6.09 -12.60
CA PRO A 154 -9.14 7.17 -13.05
C PRO A 154 -10.34 6.64 -13.83
N VAL A 155 -11.51 7.30 -13.64
CA VAL A 155 -12.75 6.97 -14.34
C VAL A 155 -12.84 7.73 -15.67
N GLU A 156 -12.51 9.02 -15.66
CA GLU A 156 -12.53 9.87 -16.85
C GLU A 156 -11.22 9.77 -17.66
N ASP A 157 -11.27 10.15 -18.92
CA ASP A 157 -10.08 10.15 -19.80
C ASP A 157 -9.23 11.41 -19.64
N LYS A 158 -9.81 12.49 -19.09
CA LYS A 158 -9.14 13.78 -18.93
C LYS A 158 -9.54 14.44 -17.64
N TYR A 159 -8.52 14.91 -16.94
CA TYR A 159 -8.63 15.70 -15.73
C TYR A 159 -7.83 16.99 -15.86
N SER A 160 -8.16 17.99 -15.05
CA SER A 160 -7.46 19.27 -14.98
C SER A 160 -6.26 19.26 -14.04
N ASN A 161 -6.29 18.35 -13.06
CA ASN A 161 -5.26 18.17 -12.04
C ASN A 161 -4.62 16.79 -12.21
N LEU A 162 -3.29 16.70 -12.08
CA LEU A 162 -2.55 15.44 -12.22
C LEU A 162 -2.89 14.45 -11.13
N ASN A 163 -3.20 14.90 -9.90
CA ASN A 163 -3.64 14.03 -8.82
C ASN A 163 -4.92 13.26 -9.16
N GLU A 164 -5.84 13.90 -9.89
CA GLU A 164 -7.10 13.27 -10.33
C GLU A 164 -6.88 12.08 -11.30
N TYR A 165 -5.67 11.94 -11.87
CA TYR A 165 -5.31 10.75 -12.65
C TYR A 165 -4.87 9.56 -11.79
N SER A 166 -4.78 9.70 -10.47
CA SER A 166 -4.28 8.64 -9.58
C SER A 166 -4.95 7.29 -9.86
N ALA A 167 -4.12 6.29 -10.12
CA ALA A 167 -4.55 4.90 -10.16
C ALA A 167 -4.90 4.46 -8.74
N VAL A 168 -6.19 4.34 -8.47
CA VAL A 168 -6.72 3.82 -7.20
C VAL A 168 -6.88 2.33 -7.33
N LEU A 169 -6.25 1.58 -6.43
CA LEU A 169 -6.23 0.13 -6.46
C LEU A 169 -7.03 -0.45 -5.28
N MET A 170 -7.92 -1.36 -5.58
CA MET A 170 -8.53 -2.25 -4.59
C MET A 170 -7.81 -3.60 -4.66
N LEU A 171 -7.01 -3.88 -3.66
CA LEU A 171 -6.31 -5.16 -3.50
C LEU A 171 -7.09 -6.00 -2.49
N THR A 172 -7.48 -7.20 -2.90
CA THR A 172 -8.25 -8.15 -2.08
C THR A 172 -7.45 -9.43 -1.91
N TYR A 173 -7.39 -9.95 -0.69
CA TYR A 173 -6.91 -11.29 -0.38
C TYR A 173 -7.82 -11.95 0.65
N GLY A 174 -8.48 -13.05 0.26
CA GLY A 174 -9.52 -13.66 1.06
C GLY A 174 -10.65 -12.67 1.36
N ASN A 175 -10.90 -12.40 2.63
CA ASN A 175 -11.90 -11.44 3.10
C ASN A 175 -11.31 -10.04 3.38
N VAL A 176 -9.97 -9.87 3.30
CA VAL A 176 -9.28 -8.62 3.64
C VAL A 176 -9.03 -7.76 2.39
N ARG A 177 -9.35 -6.47 2.51
CA ARG A 177 -9.28 -5.51 1.41
C ARG A 177 -8.40 -4.31 1.76
N PHE A 178 -7.51 -3.95 0.83
CA PHE A 178 -6.66 -2.78 0.91
C PHE A 178 -7.06 -1.79 -0.19
N LEU A 179 -7.31 -0.54 0.18
CA LEU A 179 -7.57 0.54 -0.77
C LEU A 179 -6.35 1.47 -0.84
N LEU A 180 -5.61 1.40 -1.96
CA LEU A 180 -4.45 2.22 -2.24
C LEU A 180 -4.85 3.36 -3.16
N THR A 181 -4.81 4.59 -2.67
CA THR A 181 -5.52 5.72 -3.28
C THR A 181 -4.63 6.68 -4.07
N GLY A 182 -3.29 6.54 -3.98
CA GLY A 182 -2.38 7.56 -4.47
C GLY A 182 -2.77 8.94 -3.92
N ASP A 183 -2.81 9.94 -4.78
CA ASP A 183 -3.19 11.31 -4.45
C ASP A 183 -4.56 11.71 -5.00
N MET A 184 -5.47 10.74 -5.17
CA MET A 184 -6.83 11.06 -5.63
C MET A 184 -7.45 12.18 -4.79
N GLU A 185 -8.28 13.00 -5.40
CA GLU A 185 -8.96 14.09 -4.75
C GLU A 185 -10.48 13.83 -4.62
N ALA A 186 -11.19 14.71 -3.91
CA ALA A 186 -12.62 14.56 -3.63
C ALA A 186 -13.49 14.31 -4.88
N LYS A 187 -13.04 14.76 -6.04
CA LYS A 187 -13.71 14.48 -7.33
C LYS A 187 -13.68 12.97 -7.63
N ASN A 188 -12.51 12.34 -7.56
CA ASN A 188 -12.36 10.90 -7.79
C ASN A 188 -13.20 10.08 -6.81
N GLU A 189 -13.25 10.50 -5.52
CA GLU A 189 -14.06 9.84 -4.50
C GLU A 189 -15.55 9.76 -4.89
N THR A 190 -16.06 10.78 -5.59
CA THR A 190 -17.45 10.81 -6.08
C THR A 190 -17.66 10.04 -7.37
N GLU A 191 -16.62 9.88 -8.19
CA GLU A 191 -16.66 9.14 -9.46
C GLU A 191 -16.56 7.62 -9.26
N ILE A 192 -15.83 7.17 -8.24
CA ILE A 192 -15.70 5.74 -7.94
C ILE A 192 -17.05 5.17 -7.52
N ALA A 193 -17.59 4.30 -8.39
CA ALA A 193 -18.86 3.60 -8.16
C ALA A 193 -18.66 2.29 -7.38
N GLY A 194 -19.78 1.74 -6.90
CA GLY A 194 -19.80 0.43 -6.26
C GLY A 194 -19.34 0.43 -4.80
N ASP A 195 -18.97 -0.76 -4.35
CA ASP A 195 -18.47 -1.00 -3.01
C ASP A 195 -16.97 -0.66 -2.94
N VAL A 196 -16.62 0.23 -2.02
CA VAL A 196 -15.24 0.66 -1.74
C VAL A 196 -14.83 0.35 -0.30
N HIS A 197 -15.62 -0.49 0.41
CA HIS A 197 -15.22 -0.93 1.73
C HIS A 197 -13.83 -1.57 1.68
N ALA A 198 -12.97 -1.19 2.63
CA ALA A 198 -11.63 -1.75 2.76
C ALA A 198 -11.19 -1.69 4.22
N ASP A 199 -10.55 -2.74 4.68
CA ASP A 199 -10.06 -2.86 6.06
C ASP A 199 -8.82 -1.96 6.29
N VAL A 200 -8.00 -1.82 5.24
CA VAL A 200 -6.79 -0.98 5.24
C VAL A 200 -6.92 0.10 4.17
N LEU A 201 -6.84 1.34 4.58
CA LEU A 201 -6.84 2.50 3.70
C LEU A 201 -5.45 3.15 3.67
N LYS A 202 -4.80 3.25 2.49
CA LYS A 202 -3.78 4.27 2.28
C LYS A 202 -4.48 5.61 2.12
N VAL A 203 -4.31 6.50 3.07
CA VAL A 203 -4.96 7.82 3.04
C VAL A 203 -4.46 8.63 1.85
N ALA A 204 -5.38 9.19 1.10
CA ALA A 204 -5.07 9.90 -0.13
C ALA A 204 -4.27 11.18 0.11
N HIS A 205 -3.38 11.50 -0.83
CA HIS A 205 -2.64 12.74 -0.94
C HIS A 205 -1.93 13.11 0.38
N HIS A 206 -1.27 12.13 0.99
CA HIS A 206 -0.52 12.26 2.26
C HIS A 206 -1.33 12.85 3.42
N GLY A 207 -2.67 12.74 3.36
CA GLY A 207 -3.58 13.33 4.35
C GLY A 207 -3.93 14.79 4.05
N SER A 208 -3.87 15.24 2.80
CA SER A 208 -4.38 16.55 2.37
C SER A 208 -5.87 16.69 2.61
N ASP A 209 -6.34 17.89 2.94
CA ASP A 209 -7.76 18.22 3.09
C ASP A 209 -8.53 18.29 1.75
N THR A 210 -7.84 18.23 0.62
CA THR A 210 -8.44 18.10 -0.72
C THR A 210 -9.05 16.72 -0.97
N SER A 211 -8.76 15.76 -0.08
CA SER A 211 -9.13 14.34 -0.17
C SER A 211 -9.71 13.81 1.14
N SER A 212 -10.03 12.53 1.15
CA SER A 212 -10.49 11.80 2.34
C SER A 212 -11.69 12.50 2.98
N THR A 213 -12.71 12.78 2.14
CA THR A 213 -13.94 13.43 2.59
C THR A 213 -14.70 12.52 3.57
N ASP A 214 -15.44 13.11 4.50
CA ASP A 214 -16.29 12.39 5.45
C ASP A 214 -17.20 11.35 4.76
N LYS A 215 -17.80 11.74 3.61
CA LYS A 215 -18.64 10.85 2.82
C LYS A 215 -17.88 9.65 2.27
N PHE A 216 -16.65 9.85 1.83
CA PHE A 216 -15.80 8.78 1.29
C PHE A 216 -15.33 7.87 2.40
N LEU A 217 -14.81 8.42 3.49
CA LEU A 217 -14.35 7.64 4.65
C LEU A 217 -15.46 6.74 5.21
N LYS A 218 -16.70 7.22 5.29
CA LYS A 218 -17.86 6.40 5.68
C LYS A 218 -18.18 5.27 4.71
N ARG A 219 -17.87 5.42 3.41
CA ARG A 219 -18.03 4.33 2.43
C ARG A 219 -16.91 3.30 2.55
N VAL A 220 -15.68 3.77 2.82
CA VAL A 220 -14.51 2.87 3.00
C VAL A 220 -14.61 2.15 4.34
N SER A 221 -14.94 2.86 5.41
CA SER A 221 -15.07 2.34 6.78
C SER A 221 -13.88 1.48 7.21
N PRO A 222 -12.64 2.01 7.15
CA PRO A 222 -11.43 1.22 7.38
C PRO A 222 -11.21 0.95 8.88
N GLU A 223 -10.56 -0.18 9.20
CA GLU A 223 -10.01 -0.45 10.53
C GLU A 223 -8.66 0.25 10.71
N TYR A 224 -7.83 0.25 9.66
CA TYR A 224 -6.50 0.86 9.63
C TYR A 224 -6.42 1.92 8.54
N ALA A 225 -5.85 3.08 8.88
CA ALA A 225 -5.51 4.14 7.93
C ALA A 225 -4.00 4.39 7.96
N VAL A 226 -3.33 4.22 6.83
CA VAL A 226 -1.90 4.49 6.70
C VAL A 226 -1.70 5.83 5.99
N ILE A 227 -0.93 6.72 6.58
CA ILE A 227 -0.55 8.00 6.01
C ILE A 227 0.95 7.98 5.72
N SER A 228 1.32 7.88 4.44
CA SER A 228 2.70 8.13 4.02
C SER A 228 2.93 9.62 4.00
N VAL A 229 3.80 10.10 4.86
CA VAL A 229 4.02 11.54 5.08
C VAL A 229 5.40 11.78 5.68
N GLY A 230 6.05 12.87 5.32
CA GLY A 230 7.36 13.24 5.84
C GLY A 230 7.28 14.07 7.10
N GLU A 231 8.23 13.85 8.01
CA GLU A 231 8.42 14.70 9.17
C GLU A 231 8.74 16.15 8.75
N ASN A 232 8.12 17.13 9.42
CA ASN A 232 8.32 18.57 9.13
C ASN A 232 8.09 18.96 7.66
N ASN A 233 7.16 18.30 6.95
CA ASN A 233 6.87 18.61 5.57
C ASN A 233 6.28 20.03 5.40
N LYS A 234 6.58 20.65 4.28
CA LYS A 234 6.20 22.06 3.99
C LYS A 234 4.69 22.25 3.69
N TYR A 235 3.96 21.15 3.53
CA TYR A 235 2.53 21.17 3.16
C TYR A 235 1.62 21.15 4.38
N SER A 236 2.16 20.98 5.59
CA SER A 236 1.40 20.77 6.81
C SER A 236 0.50 19.53 6.73
N HIS A 237 0.97 18.48 6.04
CA HIS A 237 0.29 17.19 5.98
C HIS A 237 0.73 16.28 7.14
N PRO A 238 -0.17 15.37 7.62
CA PRO A 238 -1.59 15.34 7.33
C PRO A 238 -2.31 16.56 7.91
N SER A 239 -3.37 17.02 7.28
CA SER A 239 -4.20 18.09 7.84
C SER A 239 -4.96 17.59 9.09
N ASP A 240 -5.11 18.46 10.09
CA ASP A 240 -5.86 18.10 11.29
C ASP A 240 -7.28 17.64 10.95
N ALA A 241 -7.91 18.26 9.94
CA ALA A 241 -9.26 17.89 9.52
C ALA A 241 -9.39 16.44 9.01
N VAL A 242 -8.36 15.88 8.36
CA VAL A 242 -8.37 14.47 7.93
C VAL A 242 -8.13 13.55 9.13
N VAL A 243 -7.20 13.91 10.00
CA VAL A 243 -6.91 13.14 11.23
C VAL A 243 -8.16 13.09 12.11
N ASP A 244 -8.80 14.26 12.38
CA ASP A 244 -10.01 14.34 13.19
C ASP A 244 -11.16 13.46 12.66
N ARG A 245 -11.34 13.39 11.32
CA ARG A 245 -12.37 12.51 10.70
C ARG A 245 -12.08 11.04 10.98
N LEU A 246 -10.83 10.60 10.78
CA LEU A 246 -10.40 9.23 11.02
C LEU A 246 -10.52 8.84 12.50
N GLU A 247 -10.12 9.75 13.41
CA GLU A 247 -10.22 9.53 14.86
C GLU A 247 -11.68 9.47 15.32
N ALA A 248 -12.55 10.31 14.75
CA ALA A 248 -13.99 10.32 15.07
C ALA A 248 -14.69 9.00 14.68
N ASP A 249 -14.23 8.34 13.62
CA ASP A 249 -14.73 7.04 13.17
C ASP A 249 -14.01 5.86 13.90
N GLY A 250 -13.09 6.13 14.83
CA GLY A 250 -12.37 5.12 15.62
C GLY A 250 -11.31 4.35 14.84
N VAL A 251 -10.87 4.88 13.71
CA VAL A 251 -9.87 4.27 12.82
C VAL A 251 -8.50 4.29 13.47
N ARG A 252 -7.75 3.20 13.39
CA ARG A 252 -6.35 3.17 13.81
C ARG A 252 -5.46 3.83 12.77
N ILE A 253 -4.87 4.97 13.14
CA ILE A 253 -4.00 5.76 12.26
C ILE A 253 -2.55 5.37 12.48
N LEU A 254 -1.85 4.98 11.40
CA LEU A 254 -0.42 4.71 11.33
C LEU A 254 0.21 5.73 10.38
N ARG A 255 1.37 6.33 10.75
CA ARG A 255 1.99 7.41 9.99
C ARG A 255 3.48 7.18 9.83
N THR A 256 4.01 7.26 8.60
CA THR A 256 5.42 6.99 8.33
C THR A 256 6.37 7.99 9.02
N ASP A 257 5.98 9.25 9.20
CA ASP A 257 6.78 10.25 9.92
C ASP A 257 6.98 9.92 11.42
N ARG A 258 6.05 9.18 12.01
CA ARG A 258 6.08 8.77 13.43
C ARG A 258 6.56 7.35 13.63
N ASP A 259 6.13 6.47 12.76
CA ASP A 259 6.23 5.02 12.93
C ASP A 259 7.36 4.39 12.08
N GLY A 260 7.96 5.18 11.15
CA GLY A 260 8.87 4.66 10.13
C GLY A 260 8.12 3.82 9.10
N THR A 261 8.78 2.87 8.48
CA THR A 261 8.14 1.90 7.59
C THR A 261 7.08 1.09 8.34
N ILE A 262 5.88 1.01 7.74
CA ILE A 262 4.73 0.30 8.31
C ILE A 262 4.48 -0.95 7.48
N ILE A 263 4.39 -2.09 8.16
CA ILE A 263 4.16 -3.39 7.54
C ILE A 263 2.82 -3.91 8.03
N ILE A 264 1.90 -4.19 7.10
CA ILE A 264 0.59 -4.78 7.38
C ILE A 264 0.50 -6.12 6.66
N ALA A 265 0.22 -7.16 7.41
CA ALA A 265 0.20 -8.53 6.96
C ALA A 265 -1.16 -9.18 7.21
N THR A 266 -1.58 -10.08 6.32
CA THR A 266 -2.83 -10.81 6.44
C THR A 266 -2.72 -12.25 5.98
N ASP A 267 -3.51 -13.11 6.61
CA ASP A 267 -3.77 -14.50 6.19
C ASP A 267 -5.07 -14.63 5.37
N GLY A 268 -5.68 -13.50 5.00
CA GLY A 268 -6.95 -13.43 4.29
C GLY A 268 -8.18 -13.33 5.20
N GLU A 269 -8.01 -13.42 6.52
CA GLU A 269 -9.06 -13.24 7.52
C GLU A 269 -8.67 -12.25 8.61
N ASN A 270 -7.41 -12.33 9.05
CA ASN A 270 -6.88 -11.52 10.15
C ASN A 270 -5.85 -10.54 9.63
N ILE A 271 -5.77 -9.37 10.27
CA ILE A 271 -4.78 -8.34 9.98
C ILE A 271 -3.85 -8.18 11.17
N LYS A 272 -2.55 -8.11 10.89
CA LYS A 272 -1.51 -7.79 11.87
C LYS A 272 -0.63 -6.70 11.29
N TYR A 273 -0.10 -5.84 12.13
CA TYR A 273 0.83 -4.81 11.69
C TYR A 273 2.09 -4.77 12.56
N LYS A 274 3.12 -4.19 12.00
CA LYS A 274 4.40 -3.88 12.66
C LYS A 274 4.89 -2.54 12.14
N THR A 275 5.52 -1.75 12.99
CA THR A 275 6.16 -0.49 12.63
C THR A 275 7.66 -0.57 12.89
N GLU A 276 8.45 0.12 12.10
CA GLU A 276 9.92 0.13 12.22
C GLU A 276 10.38 0.73 13.56
N LYS A 277 9.71 1.81 14.01
CA LYS A 277 10.06 2.50 15.26
C LYS A 277 9.41 1.86 16.51
N GLY A 278 8.65 0.75 16.32
CA GLY A 278 7.90 0.09 17.38
C GLY A 278 6.66 0.86 17.84
N ASP A 279 5.70 0.15 18.47
CA ASP A 279 4.53 0.81 19.04
C ASP A 279 4.97 1.72 20.19
N LYS A 280 4.77 3.02 20.02
CA LYS A 280 4.85 3.97 21.11
C LYS A 280 3.50 3.93 21.86
N ASN A 281 3.39 2.98 22.82
CA ASN A 281 2.31 2.98 23.79
C ASN A 281 2.40 4.18 24.74
#